data_aed45fd034dbb7d73b3c4796cf47b687
#
_entry.id   aed45fd034dbb7d73b3c4796cf47b687
#
_cell.length_a   1.000
_cell.length_b   1.000
_cell.length_c   1.000
_cell.angle_alpha   90.00
_cell.angle_beta   90.00
_cell.angle_gamma   90.00
#
_symmetry.space_group_name_H-M   'P 1'
#
loop_
_entity.id
_entity.type
_entity.pdbx_description
1 polymer ?
#
loop_
_entity_poly.entity_id
_entity_poly.type
_entity_poly.pdbx_seq_one_letter_code
_entity_poly.pdbx_strand_id
1 'polypeptide(L)'
;MKSLLRLWMVSMAVVLLVPAQGVAAKKNWHLGDRTLREGASGHDVKVLQNFLTRAGIRVTADGAFGPGTTNAVRTFERNQQRRVDGKVTRLDVLVLRDVVANGGAVAKAAGTGGALPKNAAPPPPVVPPPLKLGPGMKATVGPDGLAVAPALAPPVIQQVIAAGNEIATKPYVYGGGHGSWTSVGYDCSGSVSFALHGAGLLEDSMPSGGFMNWGDPGPGQWITLYANGGHIFMVVAGLRFDTSGRSSAGSRWQADMRSSSGYTVRHPTGW
;
A
#
# COMPACT_ATOMS: atom_id res chain seq x y z
N MET A 1 28.62 58.17 -69.79
CA MET A 1 27.97 58.12 -68.49
C MET A 1 27.58 56.67 -68.25
N LYS A 2 28.31 55.96 -67.43
CA LYS A 2 28.13 54.51 -67.12
C LYS A 2 27.58 54.37 -65.72
N SER A 3 26.33 53.93 -65.59
CA SER A 3 25.65 53.69 -64.36
C SER A 3 26.00 52.29 -63.82
N LEU A 4 26.64 52.22 -62.69
CA LEU A 4 26.98 50.95 -61.96
C LEU A 4 25.82 50.55 -61.08
N LEU A 5 25.13 49.48 -61.45
CA LEU A 5 24.10 48.84 -60.65
C LEU A 5 24.77 47.91 -59.58
N ARG A 6 24.74 48.28 -58.30
CA ARG A 6 25.23 47.44 -57.21
C ARG A 6 24.12 46.49 -56.80
N LEU A 7 24.34 45.21 -57.08
CA LEU A 7 23.50 44.12 -56.66
C LEU A 7 23.83 43.78 -55.17
N TRP A 8 22.89 43.99 -54.25
CA TRP A 8 23.02 43.58 -52.86
C TRP A 8 22.49 42.13 -52.69
N MET A 9 23.39 41.16 -52.44
CA MET A 9 22.98 39.81 -52.03
C MET A 9 22.62 39.86 -50.55
N VAL A 10 21.37 39.64 -50.23
CA VAL A 10 20.89 39.39 -48.88
C VAL A 10 21.07 37.90 -48.61
N SER A 11 22.10 37.55 -47.85
CA SER A 11 22.25 36.18 -47.33
C SER A 11 21.24 35.94 -46.21
N MET A 12 20.24 35.17 -46.50
CA MET A 12 19.26 34.70 -45.50
C MET A 12 19.83 33.51 -44.74
N ALA A 13 20.34 33.75 -43.53
CA ALA A 13 20.81 32.70 -42.65
C ALA A 13 19.58 31.96 -42.06
N VAL A 14 19.36 30.74 -42.51
CA VAL A 14 18.35 29.85 -41.94
C VAL A 14 18.91 29.32 -40.62
N VAL A 15 18.42 29.86 -39.49
CA VAL A 15 18.69 29.32 -38.15
C VAL A 15 17.78 28.10 -37.98
N LEU A 16 18.37 26.92 -38.11
CA LEU A 16 17.73 25.66 -37.71
C LEU A 16 17.61 25.62 -36.18
N LEU A 17 16.41 25.93 -35.67
CA LEU A 17 16.07 25.64 -34.28
C LEU A 17 16.02 24.12 -34.09
N VAL A 18 17.09 23.54 -33.56
CA VAL A 18 17.06 22.16 -33.05
C VAL A 18 16.27 22.18 -31.76
N PRO A 19 15.14 21.47 -31.63
CA PRO A 19 14.45 21.41 -30.36
C PRO A 19 15.36 20.72 -29.37
N ALA A 20 15.68 21.39 -28.25
CA ALA A 20 16.36 20.78 -27.14
C ALA A 20 15.46 19.65 -26.59
N GLN A 21 15.83 18.41 -26.89
CA GLN A 21 15.21 17.25 -26.25
C GLN A 21 15.54 17.35 -24.77
N GLY A 22 14.58 17.79 -23.98
CA GLY A 22 14.67 17.80 -22.51
C GLY A 22 14.93 16.37 -22.07
N VAL A 23 16.14 16.13 -21.57
CA VAL A 23 16.46 14.86 -20.88
C VAL A 23 15.55 14.83 -19.64
N ALA A 24 14.45 14.08 -19.72
CA ALA A 24 13.58 13.86 -18.58
C ALA A 24 14.45 13.33 -17.43
N ALA A 25 14.53 14.08 -16.33
CA ALA A 25 15.30 13.70 -15.17
C ALA A 25 14.82 12.30 -14.74
N LYS A 26 15.74 11.34 -14.72
CA LYS A 26 15.46 9.96 -14.29
C LYS A 26 14.96 10.01 -12.85
N LYS A 27 13.67 9.76 -12.62
CA LYS A 27 13.08 9.80 -11.28
C LYS A 27 13.74 8.72 -10.44
N ASN A 28 14.43 9.11 -9.38
CA ASN A 28 15.03 8.18 -8.43
C ASN A 28 13.94 7.63 -7.51
N TRP A 29 13.45 6.42 -7.82
CA TRP A 29 12.52 5.70 -7.00
C TRP A 29 13.20 5.03 -5.81
N HIS A 30 12.60 5.14 -4.62
CA HIS A 30 12.98 4.34 -3.46
C HIS A 30 12.15 3.06 -3.41
N LEU A 31 12.65 2.05 -2.75
CA LEU A 31 11.94 0.79 -2.57
C LEU A 31 10.68 1.00 -1.72
N GLY A 32 9.51 0.76 -2.34
CA GLY A 32 8.19 0.99 -1.77
C GLY A 32 7.45 2.20 -2.33
N ASP A 33 8.10 3.03 -3.18
CA ASP A 33 7.45 4.18 -3.83
C ASP A 33 6.49 3.76 -4.95
N ARG A 34 6.72 2.58 -5.52
CA ARG A 34 5.88 1.99 -6.58
C ARG A 34 5.84 0.48 -6.45
N THR A 35 4.78 -0.14 -7.01
CA THR A 35 4.74 -1.60 -7.18
C THR A 35 5.79 -2.04 -8.19
N LEU A 36 6.64 -2.99 -7.81
CA LEU A 36 7.65 -3.58 -8.68
C LEU A 36 7.14 -4.91 -9.27
N ARG A 37 7.43 -5.11 -10.55
CA ARG A 37 7.06 -6.34 -11.29
C ARG A 37 8.07 -6.57 -12.42
N GLU A 38 7.98 -7.71 -13.05
CA GLU A 38 8.81 -8.03 -14.20
C GLU A 38 8.79 -6.93 -15.27
N GLY A 39 9.97 -6.58 -15.77
CA GLY A 39 10.20 -5.46 -16.67
C GLY A 39 10.55 -4.14 -15.95
N ALA A 40 10.36 -4.02 -14.64
CA ALA A 40 10.82 -2.85 -13.90
C ALA A 40 12.35 -2.81 -13.81
N SER A 41 12.92 -1.60 -13.78
CA SER A 41 14.35 -1.39 -13.58
C SER A 41 14.61 -0.12 -12.78
N GLY A 42 15.73 -0.10 -12.05
CA GLY A 42 16.16 1.06 -11.29
C GLY A 42 16.85 0.71 -9.98
N HIS A 43 17.17 1.78 -9.22
CA HIS A 43 17.80 1.66 -7.92
C HIS A 43 16.92 0.91 -6.92
N ASP A 44 15.62 1.16 -6.93
CA ASP A 44 14.61 0.49 -6.10
C ASP A 44 14.58 -1.04 -6.34
N VAL A 45 14.72 -1.48 -7.58
CA VAL A 45 14.83 -2.92 -7.92
C VAL A 45 16.12 -3.51 -7.35
N LYS A 46 17.25 -2.81 -7.49
CA LYS A 46 18.54 -3.26 -6.93
C LYS A 46 18.48 -3.38 -5.40
N VAL A 47 17.82 -2.41 -4.74
CA VAL A 47 17.59 -2.45 -3.29
C VAL A 47 16.72 -3.65 -2.90
N LEU A 48 15.63 -3.92 -3.64
CA LEU A 48 14.80 -5.12 -3.45
C LEU A 48 15.61 -6.40 -3.52
N GLN A 49 16.43 -6.57 -4.57
CA GLN A 49 17.26 -7.76 -4.77
C GLN A 49 18.24 -7.97 -3.61
N ASN A 50 18.85 -6.89 -3.09
CA ASN A 50 19.69 -6.94 -1.91
C ASN A 50 18.91 -7.37 -0.66
N PHE A 51 17.69 -6.88 -0.46
CA PHE A 51 16.84 -7.29 0.66
C PHE A 51 16.44 -8.77 0.56
N LEU A 52 16.07 -9.26 -0.64
CA LEU A 52 15.77 -10.67 -0.87
C LEU A 52 16.98 -11.55 -0.53
N THR A 53 18.17 -11.16 -0.96
CA THR A 53 19.41 -11.89 -0.64
C THR A 53 19.67 -11.92 0.88
N ARG A 54 19.47 -10.80 1.57
CA ARG A 54 19.59 -10.72 3.05
C ARG A 54 18.50 -11.53 3.76
N ALA A 55 17.33 -11.70 3.15
CA ALA A 55 16.27 -12.59 3.63
C ALA A 55 16.54 -14.07 3.31
N GLY A 56 17.73 -14.44 2.81
CA GLY A 56 18.12 -15.80 2.50
C GLY A 56 17.70 -16.31 1.11
N ILE A 57 17.14 -15.44 0.26
CA ILE A 57 16.68 -15.78 -1.08
C ILE A 57 17.67 -15.20 -2.10
N ARG A 58 18.51 -16.06 -2.67
CA ARG A 58 19.57 -15.65 -3.60
C ARG A 58 18.99 -15.08 -4.90
N VAL A 59 19.42 -13.88 -5.26
CA VAL A 59 19.12 -13.21 -6.52
C VAL A 59 20.26 -12.24 -6.86
N THR A 60 20.55 -12.05 -8.14
CA THR A 60 21.55 -11.09 -8.59
C THR A 60 21.02 -9.67 -8.44
N ALA A 61 21.78 -8.79 -7.79
CA ALA A 61 21.40 -7.38 -7.57
C ALA A 61 21.87 -6.51 -8.75
N ASP A 62 21.31 -6.73 -9.93
CA ASP A 62 21.62 -6.01 -11.18
C ASP A 62 20.73 -4.77 -11.42
N GLY A 63 19.66 -4.60 -10.62
CA GLY A 63 18.69 -3.52 -10.78
C GLY A 63 17.68 -3.74 -11.91
N ALA A 64 17.60 -4.95 -12.49
CA ALA A 64 16.61 -5.34 -13.47
C ALA A 64 15.66 -6.40 -12.88
N PHE A 65 14.37 -6.13 -12.90
CA PHE A 65 13.36 -7.08 -12.43
C PHE A 65 13.05 -8.08 -13.54
N GLY A 66 13.93 -9.06 -13.73
CA GLY A 66 13.76 -10.14 -14.70
C GLY A 66 13.13 -11.39 -14.08
N PRO A 67 13.09 -12.52 -14.85
CA PRO A 67 12.54 -13.80 -14.38
C PRO A 67 13.19 -14.32 -13.10
N GLY A 68 14.49 -14.10 -12.91
CA GLY A 68 15.22 -14.45 -11.69
C GLY A 68 14.68 -13.72 -10.46
N THR A 69 14.44 -12.39 -10.59
CA THR A 69 13.84 -11.58 -9.53
C THR A 69 12.38 -11.99 -9.28
N THR A 70 11.60 -12.25 -10.34
CA THR A 70 10.22 -12.77 -10.24
C THR A 70 10.17 -14.07 -9.43
N ASN A 71 11.06 -15.01 -9.69
CA ASN A 71 11.13 -16.28 -8.96
C ASN A 71 11.56 -16.09 -7.49
N ALA A 72 12.49 -15.18 -7.23
CA ALA A 72 12.92 -14.86 -5.87
C ALA A 72 11.76 -14.20 -5.07
N VAL A 73 11.01 -13.30 -5.69
CA VAL A 73 9.81 -12.69 -5.09
C VAL A 73 8.75 -13.75 -4.79
N ARG A 74 8.41 -14.62 -5.75
CA ARG A 74 7.46 -15.72 -5.50
C ARG A 74 7.91 -16.66 -4.39
N THR A 75 9.21 -16.87 -4.24
CA THR A 75 9.76 -17.65 -3.12
C THR A 75 9.57 -16.93 -1.80
N PHE A 76 9.83 -15.62 -1.75
CA PHE A 76 9.56 -14.79 -0.59
C PHE A 76 8.08 -14.82 -0.20
N GLU A 77 7.19 -14.63 -1.17
CA GLU A 77 5.73 -14.66 -0.98
C GLU A 77 5.26 -15.99 -0.39
N ARG A 78 5.73 -17.12 -0.93
CA ARG A 78 5.42 -18.46 -0.37
C ARG A 78 5.92 -18.62 1.06
N ASN A 79 7.16 -18.21 1.32
CA ASN A 79 7.78 -18.33 2.64
C ASN A 79 7.06 -17.49 3.69
N GLN A 80 6.47 -16.37 3.27
CA GLN A 80 5.71 -15.48 4.12
C GLN A 80 4.19 -15.73 4.07
N GLN A 81 3.76 -16.85 3.45
CA GLN A 81 2.35 -17.24 3.29
C GLN A 81 1.49 -16.11 2.66
N ARG A 82 2.08 -15.39 1.73
CA ARG A 82 1.45 -14.29 1.01
C ARG A 82 0.90 -14.75 -0.33
N ARG A 83 0.08 -13.89 -0.97
CA ARG A 83 -0.35 -14.13 -2.36
C ARG A 83 0.88 -14.24 -3.27
N VAL A 84 1.00 -15.34 -4.00
CA VAL A 84 2.13 -15.64 -4.88
C VAL A 84 1.84 -15.10 -6.27
N ASP A 85 2.07 -13.81 -6.51
CA ASP A 85 1.84 -13.18 -7.82
C ASP A 85 3.13 -12.66 -8.48
N GLY A 86 4.24 -12.65 -7.75
CA GLY A 86 5.55 -12.21 -8.26
C GLY A 86 5.67 -10.70 -8.42
N LYS A 87 4.79 -9.94 -7.76
CA LYS A 87 4.86 -8.48 -7.69
C LYS A 87 5.29 -8.05 -6.29
N VAL A 88 5.94 -6.91 -6.18
CA VAL A 88 6.34 -6.35 -4.88
C VAL A 88 5.58 -5.07 -4.64
N THR A 89 4.59 -5.13 -3.79
CA THR A 89 3.85 -3.98 -3.31
C THR A 89 4.60 -3.32 -2.13
N ARG A 90 4.12 -2.16 -1.69
CA ARG A 90 4.65 -1.52 -0.48
C ARG A 90 4.55 -2.44 0.75
N LEU A 91 3.49 -3.23 0.83
CA LEU A 91 3.29 -4.19 1.93
C LEU A 91 4.35 -5.30 1.90
N ASP A 92 4.70 -5.82 0.72
CA ASP A 92 5.76 -6.83 0.59
C ASP A 92 7.11 -6.25 1.02
N VAL A 93 7.36 -4.98 0.71
CA VAL A 93 8.56 -4.27 1.16
C VAL A 93 8.64 -4.18 2.69
N LEU A 94 7.51 -3.92 3.36
CA LEU A 94 7.47 -3.84 4.82
C LEU A 94 7.78 -5.19 5.46
N VAL A 95 7.11 -6.24 4.99
CA VAL A 95 7.37 -7.61 5.48
C VAL A 95 8.80 -8.02 5.20
N LEU A 96 9.33 -7.68 4.03
CA LEU A 96 10.72 -7.99 3.67
C LEU A 96 11.72 -7.25 4.57
N ARG A 97 11.45 -6.01 4.92
CA ARG A 97 12.26 -5.23 5.86
C ARG A 97 12.23 -5.84 7.27
N ASP A 98 11.06 -6.27 7.71
CA ASP A 98 10.89 -6.93 9.02
C ASP A 98 11.66 -8.27 9.07
N VAL A 99 11.52 -9.13 8.06
CA VAL A 99 12.27 -10.38 7.94
C VAL A 99 13.78 -10.13 8.00
N VAL A 100 14.28 -9.12 7.30
CA VAL A 100 15.71 -8.78 7.30
C VAL A 100 16.16 -8.19 8.64
N ALA A 101 15.34 -7.38 9.30
CA ALA A 101 15.63 -6.79 10.61
C ALA A 101 15.70 -7.86 11.72
N ASN A 102 14.86 -8.89 11.62
CA ASN A 102 14.81 -10.00 12.57
C ASN A 102 15.80 -11.14 12.23
N GLY A 103 16.87 -10.83 11.51
CA GLY A 103 17.99 -11.75 11.26
C GLY A 103 17.84 -12.64 10.02
N GLY A 104 16.90 -12.33 9.12
CA GLY A 104 16.75 -13.05 7.85
C GLY A 104 16.32 -14.51 8.00
N ALA A 105 15.95 -14.93 9.20
CA ALA A 105 15.49 -16.28 9.46
C ALA A 105 14.09 -16.47 8.85
N VAL A 106 14.08 -16.83 7.56
CA VAL A 106 12.90 -17.50 7.01
C VAL A 106 12.73 -18.76 7.83
N ALA A 107 11.62 -18.89 8.56
CA ALA A 107 11.26 -20.17 9.17
C ALA A 107 11.28 -21.19 8.04
N LYS A 108 12.32 -22.06 8.05
CA LYS A 108 12.44 -23.17 7.14
C LYS A 108 11.30 -24.11 7.51
N ALA A 109 10.20 -24.02 6.77
CA ALA A 109 9.16 -25.04 6.86
C ALA A 109 9.88 -26.37 6.64
N ALA A 110 9.92 -27.22 7.66
CA ALA A 110 10.49 -28.53 7.61
C ALA A 110 9.75 -29.30 6.49
N GLY A 111 10.42 -29.41 5.34
CA GLY A 111 9.89 -30.17 4.22
C GLY A 111 9.98 -31.67 4.54
N THR A 112 8.88 -32.23 4.98
CA THR A 112 8.61 -33.64 4.70
C THR A 112 8.01 -33.72 3.32
N GLY A 113 8.82 -34.18 2.36
CA GLY A 113 8.39 -34.45 1.00
C GLY A 113 7.32 -35.53 0.98
N GLY A 114 6.06 -35.09 0.89
CA GLY A 114 4.94 -35.91 0.51
C GLY A 114 4.36 -35.34 -0.78
N ALA A 115 4.37 -36.12 -1.88
CA ALA A 115 3.74 -35.75 -3.12
C ALA A 115 2.26 -35.53 -2.88
N LEU A 116 1.79 -34.30 -3.14
CA LEU A 116 0.36 -33.95 -3.09
C LEU A 116 -0.38 -34.69 -4.22
N PRO A 117 -1.52 -35.34 -3.96
CA PRO A 117 -2.35 -35.91 -5.00
C PRO A 117 -2.87 -34.81 -5.91
N LYS A 118 -2.69 -34.99 -7.21
CA LYS A 118 -3.32 -34.15 -8.25
C LYS A 118 -4.84 -34.32 -8.08
N ASN A 119 -5.55 -33.18 -7.84
CA ASN A 119 -7.00 -33.02 -7.71
C ASN A 119 -7.59 -32.93 -6.27
N ALA A 120 -6.88 -32.40 -5.31
CA ALA A 120 -7.54 -31.86 -4.11
C ALA A 120 -7.75 -30.34 -4.30
N ALA A 121 -9.02 -29.91 -4.20
CA ALA A 121 -9.32 -28.47 -4.08
C ALA A 121 -8.55 -27.93 -2.87
N PRO A 122 -7.99 -26.71 -2.94
CA PRO A 122 -7.29 -26.14 -1.80
C PRO A 122 -8.24 -26.10 -0.60
N PRO A 123 -7.79 -26.50 0.60
CA PRO A 123 -8.62 -26.38 1.78
C PRO A 123 -9.02 -24.89 1.95
N PRO A 124 -10.25 -24.61 2.41
CA PRO A 124 -10.65 -23.24 2.67
C PRO A 124 -9.62 -22.60 3.61
N PRO A 125 -9.29 -21.31 3.41
CA PRO A 125 -8.34 -20.63 4.28
C PRO A 125 -8.82 -20.75 5.72
N VAL A 126 -7.98 -21.32 6.57
CA VAL A 126 -8.23 -21.33 8.02
C VAL A 126 -8.07 -19.88 8.47
N VAL A 127 -9.18 -19.16 8.60
CA VAL A 127 -9.21 -17.83 9.20
C VAL A 127 -8.94 -18.04 10.70
N PRO A 128 -7.80 -17.61 11.23
CA PRO A 128 -7.58 -17.70 12.66
C PRO A 128 -8.66 -16.88 13.37
N PRO A 129 -9.16 -17.34 14.53
CA PRO A 129 -10.16 -16.57 15.27
C PRO A 129 -9.58 -15.18 15.57
N PRO A 130 -10.43 -14.11 15.52
CA PRO A 130 -9.96 -12.75 15.76
C PRO A 130 -9.21 -12.68 17.09
N LEU A 131 -8.02 -12.14 17.07
CA LEU A 131 -7.20 -11.99 18.27
C LEU A 131 -7.95 -11.09 19.24
N LYS A 132 -8.23 -11.57 20.44
CA LYS A 132 -8.70 -10.70 21.51
C LYS A 132 -7.52 -9.79 21.89
N LEU A 133 -7.56 -8.53 21.42
CA LEU A 133 -6.53 -7.55 21.76
C LEU A 133 -6.44 -7.41 23.28
N GLY A 134 -5.31 -7.83 23.84
CA GLY A 134 -5.02 -7.73 25.26
C GLY A 134 -4.70 -6.30 25.70
N PRO A 135 -4.45 -6.10 27.01
CA PRO A 135 -3.93 -4.83 27.51
C PRO A 135 -2.64 -4.43 26.77
N GLY A 136 -2.52 -3.17 26.35
CA GLY A 136 -1.37 -2.67 25.59
C GLY A 136 -1.38 -2.98 24.09
N MET A 137 -2.38 -3.72 23.58
CA MET A 137 -2.56 -3.99 22.15
C MET A 137 -3.66 -3.13 21.51
N LYS A 138 -4.28 -2.23 22.27
CA LYS A 138 -5.31 -1.32 21.74
C LYS A 138 -4.73 0.06 21.48
N ALA A 139 -5.13 0.65 20.33
CA ALA A 139 -4.90 2.06 20.07
C ALA A 139 -5.76 2.93 20.98
N THR A 140 -5.30 4.14 21.25
CA THR A 140 -6.00 5.15 22.04
C THR A 140 -6.11 6.45 21.28
N VAL A 141 -7.04 7.33 21.67
CA VAL A 141 -7.15 8.69 21.11
C VAL A 141 -6.47 9.66 22.07
N GLY A 142 -5.54 10.44 21.56
CA GLY A 142 -4.91 11.53 22.28
C GLY A 142 -5.82 12.75 22.41
N PRO A 143 -5.43 13.73 23.25
CA PRO A 143 -6.21 14.96 23.45
C PRO A 143 -6.29 15.84 22.19
N ASP A 144 -5.39 15.63 21.24
CA ASP A 144 -5.36 16.27 19.91
C ASP A 144 -6.31 15.59 18.89
N GLY A 145 -7.02 14.55 19.31
CA GLY A 145 -7.91 13.75 18.45
C GLY A 145 -7.17 12.78 17.51
N LEU A 146 -5.86 12.62 17.67
CA LEU A 146 -5.07 11.67 16.89
C LEU A 146 -5.00 10.30 17.60
N ALA A 147 -4.89 9.24 16.81
CA ALA A 147 -4.73 7.91 17.36
C ALA A 147 -3.26 7.64 17.72
N VAL A 148 -3.06 7.03 18.87
CA VAL A 148 -1.76 6.51 19.31
C VAL A 148 -1.76 5.01 19.10
N ALA A 149 -0.86 4.55 18.24
CA ALA A 149 -0.69 3.13 17.96
C ALA A 149 -0.11 2.41 19.20
N PRO A 150 -0.57 1.19 19.50
CA PRO A 150 0.06 0.40 20.55
C PRO A 150 1.49 0.02 20.14
N ALA A 151 2.41 0.01 21.12
CA ALA A 151 3.83 -0.26 20.87
C ALA A 151 4.09 -1.64 20.23
N LEU A 152 3.22 -2.61 20.50
CA LEU A 152 3.29 -3.97 19.96
C LEU A 152 2.55 -4.14 18.63
N ALA A 153 1.95 -3.08 18.09
CA ALA A 153 1.28 -3.15 16.78
C ALA A 153 2.31 -3.43 15.67
N PRO A 154 2.00 -4.34 14.73
CA PRO A 154 2.83 -4.52 13.54
C PRO A 154 3.06 -3.19 12.81
N PRO A 155 4.20 -3.00 12.13
CA PRO A 155 4.52 -1.76 11.43
C PRO A 155 3.43 -1.29 10.45
N VAL A 156 2.76 -2.22 9.76
CA VAL A 156 1.65 -1.89 8.85
C VAL A 156 0.46 -1.28 9.59
N ILE A 157 0.15 -1.74 10.80
CA ILE A 157 -0.92 -1.19 11.63
C ILE A 157 -0.57 0.22 12.11
N GLN A 158 0.69 0.42 12.52
CA GLN A 158 1.19 1.76 12.87
C GLN A 158 1.09 2.72 11.68
N GLN A 159 1.33 2.25 10.46
CA GLN A 159 1.21 3.05 9.24
C GLN A 159 -0.24 3.36 8.87
N VAL A 160 -1.18 2.42 9.03
CA VAL A 160 -2.62 2.71 8.86
C VAL A 160 -3.05 3.81 9.81
N ILE A 161 -2.60 3.75 11.08
CA ILE A 161 -2.90 4.76 12.09
C ILE A 161 -2.24 6.10 11.73
N ALA A 162 -0.97 6.09 11.32
CA ALA A 162 -0.26 7.31 10.93
C ALA A 162 -0.93 8.00 9.73
N ALA A 163 -1.28 7.25 8.68
CA ALA A 163 -1.99 7.78 7.53
C ALA A 163 -3.39 8.30 7.91
N GLY A 164 -4.11 7.56 8.76
CA GLY A 164 -5.40 8.01 9.30
C GLY A 164 -5.28 9.32 10.08
N ASN A 165 -4.18 9.52 10.81
CA ASN A 165 -3.90 10.75 11.55
C ASN A 165 -3.71 11.97 10.63
N GLU A 166 -3.11 11.81 9.45
CA GLU A 166 -2.94 12.91 8.48
C GLU A 166 -4.26 13.54 8.06
N ILE A 167 -5.35 12.78 8.11
CA ILE A 167 -6.68 13.24 7.68
C ILE A 167 -7.72 13.23 8.82
N ALA A 168 -7.35 12.89 10.04
CA ALA A 168 -8.27 12.65 11.15
C ALA A 168 -9.23 13.83 11.39
N THR A 169 -8.74 15.06 11.32
CA THR A 169 -9.48 16.30 11.56
C THR A 169 -9.96 17.00 10.30
N LYS A 170 -9.59 16.54 9.10
CA LYS A 170 -10.01 17.15 7.82
C LYS A 170 -11.53 17.06 7.65
N PRO A 171 -12.18 18.04 6.97
CA PRO A 171 -13.62 18.04 6.78
C PRO A 171 -14.13 16.84 5.99
N TYR A 172 -15.41 16.53 6.16
CA TYR A 172 -16.11 15.63 5.24
C TYR A 172 -16.40 16.36 3.93
N VAL A 173 -15.99 15.77 2.81
CA VAL A 173 -16.32 16.25 1.45
C VAL A 173 -16.76 15.03 0.65
N TYR A 174 -18.00 15.06 0.14
CA TYR A 174 -18.52 13.97 -0.68
C TYR A 174 -17.66 13.78 -1.93
N GLY A 175 -17.27 12.54 -2.23
CA GLY A 175 -16.32 12.20 -3.31
C GLY A 175 -14.86 12.57 -3.01
N GLY A 176 -14.56 13.14 -1.84
CA GLY A 176 -13.19 13.47 -1.44
C GLY A 176 -12.35 12.23 -1.14
N GLY A 177 -11.10 12.22 -1.62
CA GLY A 177 -10.20 11.08 -1.51
C GLY A 177 -10.34 10.04 -2.63
N HIS A 178 -11.16 10.35 -3.67
CA HIS A 178 -11.29 9.54 -4.88
C HIS A 178 -10.62 10.25 -6.07
N GLY A 179 -9.87 9.50 -6.87
CA GLY A 179 -9.13 10.05 -8.02
C GLY A 179 -7.84 10.80 -7.65
N SER A 180 -7.67 11.22 -6.40
CA SER A 180 -6.43 11.82 -5.88
C SER A 180 -6.31 11.53 -4.38
N TRP A 181 -5.11 11.20 -3.96
CA TRP A 181 -4.79 11.00 -2.53
C TRP A 181 -4.68 12.34 -1.78
N THR A 182 -4.46 13.45 -2.49
CA THR A 182 -4.44 14.79 -1.90
C THR A 182 -5.80 15.46 -2.08
N SER A 183 -6.51 15.71 -0.98
CA SER A 183 -7.82 16.36 -0.97
C SER A 183 -7.97 17.32 0.22
N VAL A 184 -8.80 18.33 0.06
CA VAL A 184 -9.15 19.29 1.14
C VAL A 184 -10.00 18.62 2.21
N GLY A 185 -10.72 17.56 1.86
CA GLY A 185 -11.53 16.73 2.75
C GLY A 185 -11.79 15.37 2.14
N TYR A 186 -12.32 14.44 2.93
CA TYR A 186 -12.51 13.05 2.54
C TYR A 186 -13.89 12.57 2.94
N ASP A 187 -14.54 11.79 2.08
CA ASP A 187 -15.76 11.04 2.45
C ASP A 187 -15.42 9.76 3.23
N CYS A 188 -16.43 8.94 3.53
CA CYS A 188 -16.25 7.73 4.31
C CYS A 188 -15.29 6.73 3.64
N SER A 189 -15.50 6.44 2.36
CA SER A 189 -14.70 5.48 1.60
C SER A 189 -13.35 6.06 1.18
N GLY A 190 -13.27 7.34 0.85
CA GLY A 190 -12.02 8.04 0.60
C GLY A 190 -11.12 8.09 1.85
N SER A 191 -11.71 8.24 3.05
CA SER A 191 -10.95 8.19 4.30
C SER A 191 -10.35 6.82 4.57
N VAL A 192 -11.14 5.76 4.43
CA VAL A 192 -10.66 4.38 4.62
C VAL A 192 -9.64 4.02 3.55
N SER A 193 -9.90 4.37 2.29
CA SER A 193 -8.95 4.16 1.18
C SER A 193 -7.61 4.85 1.45
N PHE A 194 -7.63 6.10 1.91
CA PHE A 194 -6.42 6.88 2.22
C PHE A 194 -5.57 6.18 3.29
N ALA A 195 -6.19 5.78 4.40
CA ALA A 195 -5.48 5.14 5.50
C ALA A 195 -4.89 3.77 5.10
N LEU A 196 -5.64 2.96 4.35
CA LEU A 196 -5.16 1.67 3.83
C LEU A 196 -4.05 1.86 2.79
N HIS A 197 -4.19 2.85 1.91
CA HIS A 197 -3.17 3.19 0.92
C HIS A 197 -1.86 3.64 1.58
N GLY A 198 -1.92 4.47 2.60
CA GLY A 198 -0.75 4.92 3.35
C GLY A 198 0.06 3.79 3.97
N ALA A 199 -0.59 2.67 4.27
CA ALA A 199 0.05 1.44 4.74
C ALA A 199 0.39 0.44 3.60
N GLY A 200 0.08 0.77 2.34
CA GLY A 200 0.31 -0.10 1.19
C GLY A 200 -0.63 -1.29 1.09
N LEU A 201 -1.77 -1.25 1.80
CA LEU A 201 -2.79 -2.30 1.77
C LEU A 201 -3.77 -2.14 0.60
N LEU A 202 -3.85 -0.95 0.02
CA LEU A 202 -4.76 -0.60 -1.08
C LEU A 202 -4.00 0.20 -2.15
N GLU A 203 -4.13 -0.17 -3.42
CA GLU A 203 -3.48 0.53 -4.53
C GLU A 203 -4.31 1.73 -4.99
N ASP A 204 -5.61 1.52 -5.25
CA ASP A 204 -6.54 2.53 -5.75
C ASP A 204 -7.68 2.78 -4.76
N SER A 205 -8.18 4.01 -4.71
CA SER A 205 -9.36 4.32 -3.89
C SER A 205 -10.59 3.63 -4.44
N MET A 206 -11.48 3.16 -3.56
CA MET A 206 -12.72 2.52 -3.95
C MET A 206 -13.92 3.03 -3.15
N PRO A 207 -15.14 2.99 -3.71
CA PRO A 207 -16.36 3.34 -3.00
C PRO A 207 -16.69 2.30 -1.92
N SER A 208 -17.57 2.67 -0.97
CA SER A 208 -17.99 1.80 0.12
C SER A 208 -18.56 0.44 -0.35
N GLY A 209 -19.33 0.43 -1.44
CA GLY A 209 -19.84 -0.80 -2.05
C GLY A 209 -18.75 -1.74 -2.57
N GLY A 210 -17.61 -1.20 -3.03
CA GLY A 210 -16.45 -1.99 -3.46
C GLY A 210 -15.82 -2.77 -2.31
N PHE A 211 -15.76 -2.15 -1.13
CA PHE A 211 -15.22 -2.79 0.07
C PHE A 211 -16.05 -3.98 0.57
N MET A 212 -17.31 -4.11 0.17
CA MET A 212 -18.13 -5.27 0.53
C MET A 212 -17.58 -6.59 -0.04
N ASN A 213 -16.78 -6.52 -1.09
CA ASN A 213 -16.16 -7.68 -1.75
C ASN A 213 -14.63 -7.67 -1.70
N TRP A 214 -14.03 -6.69 -0.99
CA TRP A 214 -12.58 -6.54 -0.89
C TRP A 214 -12.02 -7.27 0.34
N GLY A 215 -10.82 -7.84 0.22
CA GLY A 215 -10.17 -8.56 1.31
C GLY A 215 -10.90 -9.87 1.67
N ASP A 216 -10.61 -10.37 2.86
CA ASP A 216 -11.16 -11.62 3.37
C ASP A 216 -12.47 -11.38 4.18
N PRO A 217 -13.41 -12.34 4.20
CA PRO A 217 -14.67 -12.20 4.93
C PRO A 217 -14.46 -12.29 6.45
N GLY A 218 -15.28 -11.55 7.20
CA GLY A 218 -15.29 -11.55 8.66
C GLY A 218 -14.34 -10.51 9.28
N PRO A 219 -14.25 -10.50 10.62
CA PRO A 219 -13.36 -9.60 11.35
C PRO A 219 -11.90 -10.01 11.20
N GLY A 220 -11.00 -9.02 11.07
CA GLY A 220 -9.57 -9.22 11.06
C GLY A 220 -8.97 -9.17 12.46
N GLN A 221 -7.71 -9.55 12.54
CA GLN A 221 -6.94 -9.54 13.78
C GLN A 221 -6.68 -8.10 14.28
N TRP A 222 -6.31 -7.22 13.37
CA TRP A 222 -5.92 -5.85 13.65
C TRP A 222 -6.80 -4.81 12.96
N ILE A 223 -7.32 -5.14 11.77
CA ILE A 223 -8.14 -4.25 10.96
C ILE A 223 -9.45 -4.96 10.61
N THR A 224 -10.56 -4.33 10.91
CA THR A 224 -11.88 -4.80 10.48
C THR A 224 -12.60 -3.66 9.76
N LEU A 225 -13.11 -3.94 8.57
CA LEU A 225 -13.91 -3.02 7.77
C LEU A 225 -15.39 -3.39 7.89
N TYR A 226 -16.21 -2.40 8.02
CA TYR A 226 -17.66 -2.50 8.04
C TYR A 226 -18.21 -1.65 6.89
N ALA A 227 -18.65 -2.31 5.81
CA ALA A 227 -19.05 -1.67 4.57
C ALA A 227 -20.48 -2.04 4.15
N ASN A 228 -21.22 -1.06 3.63
CA ASN A 228 -22.47 -1.26 2.91
C ASN A 228 -22.56 -0.30 1.70
N GLY A 229 -23.66 -0.32 0.97
CA GLY A 229 -23.80 0.49 -0.24
C GLY A 229 -23.74 2.01 -0.02
N GLY A 230 -23.93 2.49 1.22
CA GLY A 230 -23.98 3.93 1.53
C GLY A 230 -22.91 4.43 2.49
N HIS A 231 -22.20 3.55 3.19
CA HIS A 231 -21.21 3.93 4.19
C HIS A 231 -20.16 2.87 4.43
N ILE A 232 -19.00 3.31 4.92
CA ILE A 232 -17.95 2.44 5.43
C ILE A 232 -17.27 3.10 6.63
N PHE A 233 -16.90 2.30 7.60
CA PHE A 233 -15.94 2.62 8.65
C PHE A 233 -15.01 1.44 8.90
N MET A 234 -13.91 1.66 9.58
CA MET A 234 -13.01 0.58 9.99
C MET A 234 -12.70 0.66 11.48
N VAL A 235 -12.25 -0.46 12.01
CA VAL A 235 -11.68 -0.57 13.35
C VAL A 235 -10.23 -1.01 13.20
N VAL A 236 -9.30 -0.25 13.74
CA VAL A 236 -7.85 -0.53 13.69
C VAL A 236 -7.33 -0.62 15.11
N ALA A 237 -6.74 -1.76 15.47
CA ALA A 237 -6.26 -2.01 16.83
C ALA A 237 -7.31 -1.67 17.92
N GLY A 238 -8.58 -1.99 17.66
CA GLY A 238 -9.71 -1.75 18.58
C GLY A 238 -10.22 -0.31 18.62
N LEU A 239 -9.70 0.60 17.79
CA LEU A 239 -10.14 1.99 17.70
C LEU A 239 -10.93 2.22 16.40
N ARG A 240 -12.10 2.84 16.48
CA ARG A 240 -12.95 3.13 15.32
C ARG A 240 -12.42 4.34 14.54
N PHE A 241 -12.34 4.20 13.22
CA PHE A 241 -12.05 5.27 12.27
C PHE A 241 -13.26 5.48 11.36
N ASP A 242 -13.99 6.56 11.58
CA ASP A 242 -15.31 6.80 11.00
C ASP A 242 -15.57 8.29 10.79
N THR A 243 -16.12 8.65 9.63
CA THR A 243 -16.56 10.01 9.34
C THR A 243 -17.86 10.41 10.05
N SER A 244 -18.71 9.44 10.40
CA SER A 244 -20.03 9.70 10.99
C SER A 244 -19.96 10.37 12.38
N GLY A 245 -18.95 10.08 13.17
CA GLY A 245 -18.77 10.70 14.49
C GLY A 245 -17.85 11.92 14.50
N ARG A 246 -17.26 12.27 13.36
CA ARG A 246 -16.24 13.32 13.29
C ARG A 246 -16.73 14.70 13.74
N SER A 247 -17.96 15.08 13.40
CA SER A 247 -18.52 16.39 13.78
C SER A 247 -18.66 16.59 15.29
N SER A 248 -18.95 15.51 16.03
CA SER A 248 -19.06 15.55 17.49
C SER A 248 -17.72 15.29 18.20
N ALA A 249 -16.89 14.40 17.66
CA ALA A 249 -15.61 14.02 18.25
C ALA A 249 -14.42 14.92 17.82
N GLY A 250 -14.61 15.79 16.83
CA GLY A 250 -13.52 16.58 16.24
C GLY A 250 -12.55 15.79 15.36
N SER A 251 -12.63 14.45 15.41
CA SER A 251 -11.74 13.53 14.74
C SER A 251 -12.50 12.34 14.13
N ARG A 252 -11.88 11.68 13.14
CA ARG A 252 -12.35 10.38 12.63
C ARG A 252 -12.06 9.23 13.59
N TRP A 253 -11.09 9.40 14.49
CA TRP A 253 -10.78 8.43 15.52
C TRP A 253 -11.73 8.57 16.72
N GLN A 254 -12.35 7.47 17.11
CA GLN A 254 -13.35 7.43 18.18
C GLN A 254 -13.16 6.17 19.02
N ALA A 255 -13.17 6.31 20.34
CA ALA A 255 -13.02 5.20 21.27
C ALA A 255 -14.29 4.34 21.38
N ASP A 256 -15.46 4.93 21.13
CA ASP A 256 -16.74 4.25 21.16
C ASP A 256 -16.99 3.47 19.87
N MET A 257 -17.67 2.35 20.00
CA MET A 257 -18.11 1.53 18.89
C MET A 257 -19.53 1.90 18.49
N ARG A 258 -19.85 1.77 17.20
CA ARG A 258 -21.21 1.91 16.69
C ARG A 258 -21.80 0.54 16.32
N SER A 259 -23.11 0.48 16.11
CA SER A 259 -23.77 -0.72 15.56
C SER A 259 -23.18 -1.09 14.20
N SER A 260 -22.87 -2.36 14.02
CA SER A 260 -22.45 -2.96 12.75
C SER A 260 -23.59 -3.66 12.00
N SER A 261 -24.83 -3.54 12.50
CA SER A 261 -26.01 -4.12 11.82
C SER A 261 -26.17 -3.51 10.43
N GLY A 262 -26.39 -4.35 9.43
CA GLY A 262 -26.52 -3.95 8.03
C GLY A 262 -25.20 -3.66 7.29
N TYR A 263 -24.06 -4.05 7.89
CA TYR A 263 -22.76 -3.95 7.25
C TYR A 263 -22.20 -5.34 6.89
N THR A 264 -21.58 -5.43 5.74
CA THR A 264 -20.70 -6.54 5.39
C THR A 264 -19.36 -6.34 6.11
N VAL A 265 -18.88 -7.41 6.76
CA VAL A 265 -17.64 -7.36 7.53
C VAL A 265 -16.50 -7.96 6.72
N ARG A 266 -15.42 -7.23 6.60
CA ARG A 266 -14.23 -7.59 5.83
C ARG A 266 -12.96 -7.22 6.57
N HIS A 267 -11.83 -7.80 6.16
CA HIS A 267 -10.51 -7.38 6.62
C HIS A 267 -9.48 -7.52 5.50
N PRO A 268 -8.38 -6.76 5.54
CA PRO A 268 -7.27 -6.96 4.62
C PRO A 268 -6.66 -8.35 4.83
N THR A 269 -6.37 -9.08 3.77
CA THR A 269 -5.78 -10.42 3.84
C THR A 269 -4.54 -10.42 4.75
N GLY A 270 -4.56 -11.25 5.79
CA GLY A 270 -3.49 -11.39 6.77
C GLY A 270 -3.52 -10.37 7.94
N TRP A 271 -4.53 -9.54 8.06
CA TRP A 271 -4.66 -8.52 9.12
C TRP A 271 -6.06 -8.53 9.74
#